data_fa9835201c47d43730cda0c0110ab679
#
_entry.id   fa9835201c47d43730cda0c0110ab679
#
_cell.length_a   1.000
_cell.length_b   1.000
_cell.length_c   1.000
_cell.angle_alpha   90.00
_cell.angle_beta   90.00
_cell.angle_gamma   90.00
#
_symmetry.space_group_name_H-M   'P 1'
#
loop_
_entity.id
_entity.type
_entity.pdbx_description
1 polymer ?
#
loop_
_entity_poly.entity_id
_entity_poly.type
_entity_poly.pdbx_seq_one_letter_code
_entity_poly.pdbx_strand_id
1 'polypeptide(L)'
;MLVIRFNRFGKRNQAAFRVVLQEKTKAPGRRHIEMLGSYNPHTKAVTLKKERILHWIKEGAQPSDRAHNLLVKEGVIEGKIIPKKMPRPVKKEAKGDESTEPKAETPAAVPTEAPAEAPKAEAVPEKTK
;
A
#
# COMPACT_ATOMS: atom_id res chain seq x y z
N MET A 1 -19.20 -20.74 -3.26
CA MET A 1 -17.74 -20.63 -3.17
C MET A 1 -17.39 -19.62 -2.09
N LEU A 2 -16.58 -20.02 -1.10
CA LEU A 2 -16.15 -19.17 -0.01
C LEU A 2 -14.85 -18.44 -0.36
N VAL A 3 -14.76 -17.18 0.06
CA VAL A 3 -13.59 -16.33 -0.19
C VAL A 3 -13.14 -15.64 1.09
N ILE A 4 -11.83 -15.67 1.35
CA ILE A 4 -11.20 -14.88 2.41
C ILE A 4 -10.78 -13.54 1.82
N ARG A 5 -11.34 -12.44 2.33
CA ARG A 5 -11.08 -11.11 1.80
C ARG A 5 -11.12 -10.01 2.85
N PHE A 6 -10.68 -8.82 2.46
CA PHE A 6 -10.76 -7.64 3.31
C PHE A 6 -12.14 -6.99 3.26
N ASN A 7 -12.66 -6.69 4.43
CA ASN A 7 -13.79 -5.81 4.65
C ASN A 7 -13.27 -4.49 5.23
N ARG A 8 -13.50 -3.38 4.55
CA ARG A 8 -13.08 -2.06 5.02
C ARG A 8 -14.06 -1.55 6.07
N PHE A 9 -13.51 -1.07 7.16
CA PHE A 9 -14.21 -0.31 8.17
C PHE A 9 -13.34 0.88 8.61
N GLY A 10 -13.80 1.65 9.59
CA GLY A 10 -13.08 2.84 10.05
C GLY A 10 -13.65 4.13 9.46
N LYS A 11 -13.01 5.25 9.79
CA LYS A 11 -13.44 6.60 9.43
C LYS A 11 -12.88 7.03 8.06
N ARG A 12 -13.31 8.20 7.59
CA ARG A 12 -12.71 8.87 6.42
C ARG A 12 -11.23 9.12 6.72
N ASN A 13 -10.36 8.81 5.79
CA ASN A 13 -8.88 8.92 5.88
C ASN A 13 -8.20 8.00 6.93
N GLN A 14 -8.96 7.26 7.76
CA GLN A 14 -8.45 6.28 8.71
C GLN A 14 -9.05 4.91 8.40
N ALA A 15 -8.62 4.32 7.30
CA ALA A 15 -9.10 3.00 6.90
C ALA A 15 -8.51 1.91 7.80
N ALA A 16 -9.36 1.03 8.30
CA ALA A 16 -8.98 -0.22 8.91
C ALA A 16 -9.68 -1.36 8.17
N PHE A 17 -9.11 -2.56 8.22
CA PHE A 17 -9.61 -3.71 7.49
C PHE A 17 -9.80 -4.89 8.42
N ARG A 18 -10.89 -5.62 8.22
CA ARG A 18 -11.12 -6.93 8.81
C ARG A 18 -10.86 -7.98 7.74
N VAL A 19 -10.17 -9.05 8.11
CA VAL A 19 -10.06 -10.24 7.28
C VAL A 19 -11.27 -11.11 7.59
N VAL A 20 -12.09 -11.37 6.59
CA VAL A 20 -13.37 -12.06 6.76
C VAL A 20 -13.53 -13.19 5.78
N LEU A 21 -14.23 -14.23 6.22
CA LEU A 21 -14.74 -15.30 5.38
C LEU A 21 -16.13 -14.95 4.89
N GLN A 22 -16.35 -14.99 3.60
CA GLN A 22 -17.61 -14.59 2.99
C GLN A 22 -17.86 -15.34 1.69
N GLU A 23 -19.10 -15.42 1.26
CA GLU A 23 -19.44 -15.89 -0.10
C GLU A 23 -18.95 -14.92 -1.16
N LYS A 24 -18.46 -15.45 -2.28
CA LYS A 24 -17.94 -14.65 -3.40
C LYS A 24 -18.97 -13.70 -3.99
N THR A 25 -20.23 -14.11 -4.01
CA THR A 25 -21.36 -13.34 -4.56
C THR A 25 -21.76 -12.13 -3.74
N LYS A 26 -21.48 -12.13 -2.43
CA LYS A 26 -21.84 -11.03 -1.53
C LYS A 26 -20.82 -9.89 -1.61
N ALA A 27 -21.29 -8.65 -1.52
CA ALA A 27 -20.40 -7.48 -1.50
C ALA A 27 -19.51 -7.45 -0.24
N PRO A 28 -18.25 -6.94 -0.31
CA PRO A 28 -17.29 -6.99 0.81
C PRO A 28 -17.78 -6.38 2.13
N GLY A 29 -18.64 -5.37 2.09
CA GLY A 29 -19.19 -4.70 3.28
C GLY A 29 -20.42 -5.38 3.90
N ARG A 30 -20.93 -6.42 3.26
CA ARG A 30 -22.11 -7.13 3.73
C ARG A 30 -21.77 -8.17 4.80
N ARG A 31 -22.81 -8.88 5.29
CA ARG A 31 -22.68 -9.93 6.30
C ARG A 31 -21.62 -10.97 5.90
N HIS A 32 -20.73 -11.26 6.80
CA HIS A 32 -19.71 -12.30 6.70
C HIS A 32 -20.06 -13.50 7.58
N ILE A 33 -19.47 -14.65 7.28
CA ILE A 33 -19.67 -15.89 8.02
C ILE A 33 -18.83 -15.85 9.29
N GLU A 34 -17.53 -15.53 9.16
CA GLU A 34 -16.59 -15.50 10.27
C GLU A 34 -15.59 -14.37 10.10
N MET A 35 -15.14 -13.75 11.22
CA MET A 35 -14.05 -12.80 11.26
C MET A 35 -12.76 -13.52 11.63
N LEU A 36 -11.81 -13.53 10.69
CA LEU A 36 -10.53 -14.23 10.79
C LEU A 36 -9.40 -13.36 11.31
N GLY A 37 -9.59 -12.04 11.32
CA GLY A 37 -8.58 -11.12 11.83
C GLY A 37 -8.83 -9.67 11.50
N SER A 38 -7.85 -8.83 11.85
CA SER A 38 -7.85 -7.41 11.55
C SER A 38 -6.49 -6.96 10.99
N TYR A 39 -6.51 -5.92 10.17
CA TYR A 39 -5.33 -5.30 9.59
C TYR A 39 -5.48 -3.78 9.58
N ASN A 40 -4.51 -3.10 10.14
CA ASN A 40 -4.43 -1.64 10.09
C ASN A 40 -3.27 -1.21 9.17
N PRO A 41 -3.52 -0.56 8.03
CA PRO A 41 -2.47 -0.16 7.10
C PRO A 41 -1.59 0.98 7.60
N HIS A 42 -2.11 1.83 8.50
CA HIS A 42 -1.36 2.97 9.05
C HIS A 42 -0.27 2.52 10.03
N THR A 43 -0.65 1.67 10.97
CA THR A 43 0.28 1.11 11.97
C THR A 43 0.96 -0.17 11.49
N LYS A 44 0.50 -0.75 10.37
CA LYS A 44 0.90 -2.07 9.87
C LYS A 44 0.65 -3.20 10.88
N ALA A 45 -0.21 -2.95 11.86
CA ALA A 45 -0.57 -3.96 12.84
C ALA A 45 -1.49 -5.01 12.21
N VAL A 46 -1.16 -6.28 12.42
CA VAL A 46 -1.88 -7.44 11.90
C VAL A 46 -2.23 -8.36 13.04
N THR A 47 -3.50 -8.73 13.15
CA THR A 47 -3.96 -9.74 14.10
C THR A 47 -4.73 -10.79 13.31
N LEU A 48 -4.24 -12.03 13.28
CA LEU A 48 -4.83 -13.12 12.51
C LEU A 48 -5.06 -14.36 13.37
N LYS A 49 -6.19 -15.01 13.16
CA LYS A 49 -6.50 -16.33 13.73
C LYS A 49 -5.96 -17.40 12.77
N LYS A 50 -4.65 -17.71 12.88
CA LYS A 50 -3.94 -18.59 11.94
C LYS A 50 -4.61 -19.94 11.77
N GLU A 51 -5.00 -20.59 12.87
CA GLU A 51 -5.64 -21.91 12.87
C GLU A 51 -6.95 -21.92 12.07
N ARG A 52 -7.80 -20.91 12.29
CA ARG A 52 -9.08 -20.80 11.58
C ARG A 52 -8.90 -20.53 10.10
N ILE A 53 -7.89 -19.72 9.74
CA ILE A 53 -7.57 -19.44 8.34
C ILE A 53 -7.13 -20.73 7.62
N LEU A 54 -6.23 -21.50 8.23
CA LEU A 54 -5.77 -22.77 7.67
C LEU A 54 -6.91 -23.79 7.55
N HIS A 55 -7.78 -23.86 8.53
CA HIS A 55 -8.98 -24.71 8.47
C HIS A 55 -9.84 -24.37 7.25
N TRP A 56 -10.19 -23.10 7.06
CA TRP A 56 -11.03 -22.69 5.94
C TRP A 56 -10.37 -22.86 4.57
N ILE A 57 -9.05 -22.73 4.49
CA ILE A 57 -8.33 -23.01 3.25
C ILE A 57 -8.39 -24.51 2.91
N LYS A 58 -8.26 -25.39 3.91
CA LYS A 58 -8.46 -26.85 3.74
C LYS A 58 -9.88 -27.19 3.28
N GLU A 59 -10.87 -26.46 3.77
CA GLU A 59 -12.27 -26.58 3.36
C GLU A 59 -12.56 -25.95 1.96
N GLY A 60 -11.55 -25.43 1.29
CA GLY A 60 -11.65 -24.90 -0.07
C GLY A 60 -12.01 -23.40 -0.16
N ALA A 61 -11.85 -22.64 0.91
CA ALA A 61 -11.99 -21.19 0.83
C ALA A 61 -10.78 -20.58 0.10
N GLN A 62 -11.04 -19.75 -0.90
CA GLN A 62 -9.98 -19.11 -1.68
C GLN A 62 -9.66 -17.72 -1.12
N PRO A 63 -8.39 -17.42 -0.82
CA PRO A 63 -7.99 -16.07 -0.47
C PRO A 63 -7.98 -15.16 -1.70
N SER A 64 -8.47 -13.94 -1.57
CA SER A 64 -8.30 -12.92 -2.62
C SER A 64 -6.83 -12.49 -2.70
N ASP A 65 -6.36 -11.96 -3.84
CA ASP A 65 -4.95 -11.61 -4.09
C ASP A 65 -4.33 -10.77 -2.94
N ARG A 66 -5.08 -9.81 -2.43
CA ARG A 66 -4.64 -8.97 -1.31
C ARG A 66 -4.57 -9.72 0.01
N ALA A 67 -5.55 -10.59 0.28
CA ALA A 67 -5.55 -11.43 1.47
C ALA A 67 -4.41 -12.46 1.38
N HIS A 68 -4.23 -13.11 0.23
CA HIS A 68 -3.12 -14.03 -0.02
C HIS A 68 -1.77 -13.37 0.28
N ASN A 69 -1.52 -12.18 -0.29
CA ASN A 69 -0.26 -11.47 -0.07
C ASN A 69 -0.01 -11.09 1.40
N LEU A 70 -1.08 -10.78 2.16
CA LEU A 70 -0.94 -10.55 3.60
C LEU A 70 -0.59 -11.85 4.33
N LEU A 71 -1.30 -12.94 4.03
CA LEU A 71 -1.10 -14.25 4.68
C LEU A 71 0.29 -14.82 4.42
N VAL A 72 0.84 -14.61 3.20
CA VAL A 72 2.21 -14.97 2.86
C VAL A 72 3.23 -14.13 3.65
N LYS A 73 3.00 -12.81 3.79
CA LYS A 73 3.87 -11.94 4.60
C LYS A 73 3.91 -12.32 6.07
N GLU A 74 2.80 -12.77 6.62
CA GLU A 74 2.68 -13.22 8.02
C GLU A 74 3.08 -14.70 8.22
N GLY A 75 3.53 -15.37 7.16
CA GLY A 75 3.96 -16.76 7.21
C GLY A 75 2.84 -17.76 7.57
N VAL A 76 1.59 -17.43 7.24
CA VAL A 76 0.44 -18.32 7.45
C VAL A 76 0.29 -19.31 6.29
N ILE A 77 0.60 -18.86 5.09
CA ILE A 77 0.53 -19.65 3.85
C ILE A 77 1.86 -19.53 3.12
N GLU A 78 2.34 -20.61 2.58
CA GLU A 78 3.48 -20.61 1.67
C GLU A 78 3.00 -20.23 0.27
N GLY A 79 3.73 -19.35 -0.40
CA GLY A 79 3.39 -18.95 -1.76
C GLY A 79 4.14 -17.70 -2.23
N LYS A 80 4.03 -17.44 -3.52
CA LYS A 80 4.60 -16.23 -4.12
C LYS A 80 3.63 -15.06 -3.95
N ILE A 81 4.17 -13.88 -3.68
CA ILE A 81 3.39 -12.65 -3.66
C ILE A 81 2.87 -12.36 -5.07
N ILE A 82 1.58 -12.15 -5.21
CA ILE A 82 0.92 -11.83 -6.47
C ILE A 82 1.08 -10.33 -6.73
N PRO A 83 1.90 -9.92 -7.72
CA PRO A 83 2.05 -8.52 -8.06
C PRO A 83 0.82 -8.03 -8.83
N LYS A 84 0.11 -7.05 -8.30
CA LYS A 84 -0.97 -6.39 -9.03
C LYS A 84 -0.39 -5.25 -9.86
N LYS A 85 -0.16 -5.47 -11.16
CA LYS A 85 0.16 -4.40 -12.11
C LYS A 85 -1.08 -3.49 -12.24
N MET A 86 -0.99 -2.27 -11.72
CA MET A 86 -1.95 -1.25 -12.11
C MET A 86 -1.61 -0.82 -13.54
N PRO A 87 -2.57 -0.82 -14.48
CA PRO A 87 -2.33 -0.22 -15.78
C PRO A 87 -1.98 1.25 -15.52
N ARG A 88 -0.81 1.67 -15.96
CA ARG A 88 -0.44 3.08 -15.96
C ARG A 88 -1.45 3.78 -16.89
N PRO A 89 -2.01 4.93 -16.51
CA PRO A 89 -2.82 5.71 -17.44
C PRO A 89 -1.94 5.97 -18.66
N VAL A 90 -2.35 5.46 -19.80
CA VAL A 90 -1.72 5.77 -21.08
C VAL A 90 -1.95 7.26 -21.27
N LYS A 91 -0.87 8.04 -21.18
CA LYS A 91 -0.88 9.45 -21.59
C LYS A 91 -1.30 9.41 -23.05
N LYS A 92 -2.52 9.82 -23.36
CA LYS A 92 -2.94 10.05 -24.73
C LYS A 92 -2.05 11.18 -25.24
N GLU A 93 -1.03 10.79 -26.01
CA GLU A 93 -0.30 11.73 -26.82
C GLU A 93 -1.29 12.27 -27.86
N ALA A 94 -1.66 13.51 -27.67
CA ALA A 94 -2.37 14.25 -28.70
C ALA A 94 -1.42 14.32 -29.91
N LYS A 95 -1.78 13.59 -30.97
CA LYS A 95 -1.28 13.87 -32.31
C LYS A 95 -1.71 15.28 -32.65
N GLY A 96 -0.77 16.16 -32.74
CA GLY A 96 -0.89 17.48 -33.30
C GLY A 96 0.35 17.68 -34.15
N ASP A 97 0.08 17.81 -35.45
CA ASP A 97 0.94 17.98 -36.60
C ASP A 97 2.07 19.03 -36.45
N GLU A 98 3.18 18.61 -36.96
CA GLU A 98 3.98 19.16 -38.06
C GLU A 98 4.69 20.53 -37.94
N SER A 99 5.98 20.40 -38.15
CA SER A 99 6.97 21.33 -38.77
C SER A 99 7.48 22.50 -37.97
N THR A 100 8.70 22.54 -37.61
CA THR A 100 9.86 23.13 -38.29
C THR A 100 11.05 23.21 -37.32
N GLU A 101 12.12 22.53 -37.66
CA GLU A 101 13.50 22.83 -37.26
C GLU A 101 14.01 23.99 -38.15
N PRO A 102 15.21 24.54 -37.97
CA PRO A 102 16.19 24.53 -36.89
C PRO A 102 16.82 25.91 -36.58
N LYS A 103 17.64 26.05 -35.59
CA LYS A 103 18.99 26.58 -35.62
C LYS A 103 19.53 27.08 -34.28
N ALA A 104 20.55 26.42 -33.87
CA ALA A 104 21.82 26.85 -33.27
C ALA A 104 21.87 28.20 -32.52
N GLU A 105 22.36 28.16 -31.31
CA GLU A 105 23.71 28.54 -30.89
C GLU A 105 23.81 28.69 -29.37
N THR A 106 24.72 27.94 -28.83
CA THR A 106 25.44 28.20 -27.56
C THR A 106 26.37 29.40 -27.77
N PRO A 107 26.94 30.12 -26.79
CA PRO A 107 27.53 29.56 -25.57
C PRO A 107 27.60 30.48 -24.32
N ALA A 108 28.00 29.83 -23.22
CA ALA A 108 28.91 30.30 -22.16
C ALA A 108 28.51 31.43 -21.20
N ALA A 109 28.51 31.16 -19.93
CA ALA A 109 29.55 31.53 -18.96
C ALA A 109 29.09 31.26 -17.52
N VAL A 110 29.83 30.44 -16.85
CA VAL A 110 30.03 30.39 -15.39
C VAL A 110 30.87 31.63 -15.02
N PRO A 111 30.89 32.25 -13.83
CA PRO A 111 31.26 31.56 -12.60
C PRO A 111 30.67 32.09 -11.26
N THR A 112 30.74 31.23 -10.23
CA THR A 112 31.38 31.45 -8.91
C THR A 112 30.75 32.47 -7.95
N GLU A 113 30.28 32.03 -6.81
CA GLU A 113 30.94 32.15 -5.48
C GLU A 113 29.99 31.69 -4.37
N ALA A 114 30.47 30.70 -3.63
CA ALA A 114 30.11 30.54 -2.23
C ALA A 114 30.96 31.54 -1.40
N PRO A 115 30.64 31.92 -0.17
CA PRO A 115 30.86 31.03 0.95
C PRO A 115 29.95 31.21 2.20
N ALA A 116 29.90 30.13 2.97
CA ALA A 116 30.00 29.95 4.41
C ALA A 116 29.40 31.01 5.36
N GLU A 117 28.64 30.55 6.33
CA GLU A 117 29.00 30.59 7.75
C GLU A 117 27.89 30.00 8.62
N ALA A 118 28.24 28.94 9.30
CA ALA A 118 27.63 28.61 10.56
C ALA A 118 28.33 29.46 11.66
N PRO A 119 27.74 29.78 12.79
CA PRO A 119 28.00 28.93 13.93
C PRO A 119 26.94 28.81 15.04
N LYS A 120 27.01 27.67 15.71
CA LYS A 120 27.08 27.42 17.15
C LYS A 120 25.97 27.92 18.07
N ALA A 121 25.35 26.95 18.70
CA ALA A 121 25.54 26.47 20.07
C ALA A 121 24.76 27.19 21.17
N GLU A 122 24.33 26.36 22.08
CA GLU A 122 24.12 26.40 23.52
C GLU A 122 22.67 26.61 23.94
N ALA A 123 22.10 25.91 24.84
CA ALA A 123 22.47 25.06 25.93
C ALA A 123 21.17 24.61 26.63
N VAL A 124 21.20 23.43 27.15
CA VAL A 124 20.28 22.93 28.20
C VAL A 124 20.45 23.79 29.46
N PRO A 125 19.43 24.01 30.32
CA PRO A 125 19.38 23.15 31.50
C PRO A 125 17.96 22.75 31.98
N GLU A 126 17.83 21.50 32.34
CA GLU A 126 17.40 20.93 33.60
C GLU A 126 16.80 21.88 34.68
N LYS A 127 15.65 21.55 35.18
CA LYS A 127 15.32 21.22 36.56
C LYS A 127 13.83 21.21 36.87
N THR A 128 13.44 20.06 37.32
CA THR A 128 12.79 19.74 38.62
C THR A 128 11.70 20.70 39.17
N LYS A 129 10.48 20.22 39.25
CA LYS A 129 9.86 19.88 40.52
C LYS A 129 8.54 19.16 40.28
#